data_0f57871c0fe38483336e03c3a3647430
#
_entry.id   0f57871c0fe38483336e03c3a3647430
#
_cell.length_a   1.000
_cell.length_b   1.000
_cell.length_c   1.000
_cell.angle_alpha   90.00
_cell.angle_beta   90.00
_cell.angle_gamma   90.00
#
_symmetry.space_group_name_H-M   'P 1'
#
loop_
_entity.id
_entity.type
_entity.pdbx_description
1 polymer ?
#
loop_
_entity_poly.entity_id
_entity_poly.type
_entity_poly.pdbx_seq_one_letter_code
_entity_poly.pdbx_strand_id
1 'polypeptide(L)'
;MVRNPFYPSSVSRYELNPKIVDVITFCTKNPLPVLKNEELWNELSAYNQWWYVSLTPYGREIEPNVPEKAAVADGIIELGKRLGAEKVGWRYDPVFISGKYTIPYHLKAFENIARRLCGATKTAVISFIDLYPKVRRNFPEAREVSTEERLTLGKAFVQIATNME
;
A
#
# COMPACT_ATOMS: atom_id res chain seq x y z
N MET A 1 -10.81 -7.50 -22.05
CA MET A 1 -10.30 -8.89 -22.13
C MET A 1 -9.01 -8.98 -21.33
N VAL A 2 -8.88 -9.98 -20.49
CA VAL A 2 -7.69 -10.22 -19.65
C VAL A 2 -7.07 -11.52 -20.06
N ARG A 3 -5.75 -11.53 -20.29
CA ARG A 3 -4.97 -12.73 -20.59
C ARG A 3 -4.39 -13.28 -19.29
N ASN A 4 -4.55 -14.58 -19.08
CA ASN A 4 -3.97 -15.21 -17.90
C ASN A 4 -2.43 -15.20 -18.00
N PRO A 5 -1.69 -14.65 -17.01
CA PRO A 5 -0.23 -14.56 -17.08
C PRO A 5 0.48 -15.92 -17.04
N PHE A 6 -0.14 -16.94 -16.44
CA PHE A 6 0.40 -18.32 -16.37
C PHE A 6 -0.01 -19.20 -17.54
N TYR A 7 -1.14 -18.88 -18.18
CA TYR A 7 -1.69 -19.58 -19.33
C TYR A 7 -2.04 -18.58 -20.42
N PRO A 8 -1.07 -18.07 -21.21
CA PRO A 8 -1.28 -16.98 -22.16
C PRO A 8 -2.32 -17.24 -23.27
N SER A 9 -2.63 -18.51 -23.55
CA SER A 9 -3.70 -18.92 -24.47
C SER A 9 -5.10 -18.77 -23.88
N SER A 10 -5.20 -18.68 -22.55
CA SER A 10 -6.48 -18.48 -21.85
C SER A 10 -6.77 -16.98 -21.77
N VAL A 11 -7.84 -16.57 -22.45
CA VAL A 11 -8.32 -15.19 -22.46
C VAL A 11 -9.71 -15.15 -21.88
N SER A 12 -9.90 -14.36 -20.82
CA SER A 12 -11.21 -14.11 -20.22
C SER A 12 -11.72 -12.73 -20.60
N ARG A 13 -13.01 -12.64 -20.91
CA ARG A 13 -13.70 -11.37 -21.11
C ARG A 13 -14.53 -11.06 -19.88
N TYR A 14 -14.23 -9.93 -19.27
CA TYR A 14 -15.04 -9.37 -18.18
C TYR A 14 -15.73 -8.11 -18.68
N GLU A 15 -17.01 -7.99 -18.36
CA GLU A 15 -17.75 -6.76 -18.61
C GLU A 15 -17.59 -5.85 -17.39
N LEU A 16 -17.01 -4.67 -17.62
CA LEU A 16 -16.93 -3.61 -16.62
C LEU A 16 -18.13 -2.69 -16.85
N ASN A 17 -19.22 -2.98 -16.14
CA ASN A 17 -20.45 -2.20 -16.21
C ASN A 17 -20.82 -1.72 -14.82
N PRO A 18 -21.00 -0.41 -14.57
CA PRO A 18 -21.33 0.12 -13.24
C PRO A 18 -22.61 -0.45 -12.63
N LYS A 19 -23.49 -1.06 -13.44
CA LYS A 19 -24.73 -1.70 -12.94
C LYS A 19 -24.51 -3.11 -12.37
N ILE A 20 -23.37 -3.73 -12.69
CA ILE A 20 -23.06 -5.11 -12.27
C ILE A 20 -21.77 -5.21 -11.45
N VAL A 21 -20.97 -4.14 -11.41
CA VAL A 21 -19.75 -4.06 -10.61
C VAL A 21 -20.04 -3.25 -9.36
N ASP A 22 -20.06 -3.87 -8.21
CA ASP A 22 -20.36 -3.21 -6.93
C ASP A 22 -19.23 -2.28 -6.50
N VAL A 23 -17.98 -2.70 -6.70
CA VAL A 23 -16.79 -1.93 -6.32
C VAL A 23 -15.57 -2.31 -7.16
N ILE A 24 -14.71 -1.34 -7.45
CA ILE A 24 -13.37 -1.59 -7.97
C ILE A 24 -12.37 -1.34 -6.85
N THR A 25 -11.63 -2.38 -6.47
CA THR A 25 -10.55 -2.26 -5.49
C THR A 25 -9.20 -2.16 -6.19
N PHE A 26 -8.50 -1.06 -5.95
CA PHE A 26 -7.15 -0.83 -6.44
C PHE A 26 -6.14 -1.18 -5.37
N CYS A 27 -5.12 -1.97 -5.73
CA CYS A 27 -3.96 -2.26 -4.89
C CYS A 27 -2.70 -1.86 -5.64
N THR A 28 -2.02 -0.80 -5.21
CA THR A 28 -0.87 -0.27 -5.96
C THR A 28 0.19 0.36 -5.05
N LYS A 29 1.43 0.45 -5.56
CA LYS A 29 2.51 1.30 -5.01
C LYS A 29 2.64 2.63 -5.76
N ASN A 30 1.87 2.82 -6.85
CA ASN A 30 1.93 4.03 -7.66
C ASN A 30 0.53 4.43 -8.15
N PRO A 31 -0.19 5.30 -7.43
CA PRO A 31 -1.50 5.78 -7.86
C PRO A 31 -1.42 6.87 -8.94
N LEU A 32 -0.23 7.45 -9.18
CA LEU A 32 -0.06 8.64 -10.01
C LEU A 32 -0.52 8.50 -11.46
N PRO A 33 -0.33 7.35 -12.15
CA PRO A 33 -0.80 7.21 -13.53
C PRO A 33 -2.31 7.39 -13.67
N VAL A 34 -3.08 6.89 -12.72
CA VAL A 34 -4.55 7.06 -12.71
C VAL A 34 -4.93 8.48 -12.34
N LEU A 35 -4.31 9.03 -11.28
CA LEU A 35 -4.59 10.39 -10.82
C LEU A 35 -4.28 11.49 -11.85
N LYS A 36 -3.30 11.25 -12.73
CA LYS A 36 -2.89 12.20 -13.79
C LYS A 36 -3.63 12.02 -15.08
N ASN A 37 -4.44 10.98 -15.22
CA ASN A 37 -5.24 10.73 -16.42
C ASN A 37 -6.70 11.09 -16.14
N GLU A 38 -7.08 12.32 -16.47
CA GLU A 38 -8.43 12.84 -16.21
C GLU A 38 -9.52 12.06 -16.97
N GLU A 39 -9.25 11.57 -18.17
CA GLU A 39 -10.20 10.76 -18.93
C GLU A 39 -10.50 9.45 -18.19
N LEU A 40 -9.45 8.72 -17.82
CA LEU A 40 -9.59 7.49 -17.03
C LEU A 40 -10.24 7.74 -15.66
N TRP A 41 -9.88 8.85 -14.99
CA TRP A 41 -10.48 9.22 -13.72
C TRP A 41 -11.99 9.45 -13.87
N ASN A 42 -12.41 10.15 -14.91
CA ASN A 42 -13.82 10.41 -15.19
C ASN A 42 -14.59 9.11 -15.50
N GLU A 43 -14.00 8.19 -16.26
CA GLU A 43 -14.60 6.87 -16.49
C GLU A 43 -14.76 6.09 -15.18
N LEU A 44 -13.76 6.13 -14.31
CA LEU A 44 -13.77 5.43 -13.01
C LEU A 44 -14.76 6.06 -12.01
N SER A 45 -15.14 7.33 -12.18
CA SER A 45 -16.08 8.01 -11.30
C SER A 45 -17.49 7.39 -11.29
N ALA A 46 -17.83 6.62 -12.35
CA ALA A 46 -19.08 5.87 -12.42
C ALA A 46 -19.13 4.64 -11.48
N TYR A 47 -18.01 4.27 -10.87
CA TYR A 47 -17.89 3.11 -10.00
C TYR A 47 -17.63 3.50 -8.56
N ASN A 48 -18.11 2.68 -7.62
CA ASN A 48 -17.57 2.73 -6.27
C ASN A 48 -16.11 2.28 -6.30
N GLN A 49 -15.24 3.06 -5.67
CA GLN A 49 -13.81 2.78 -5.66
C GLN A 49 -13.33 2.57 -4.23
N TRP A 50 -12.39 1.63 -4.06
CA TRP A 50 -11.62 1.44 -2.85
C TRP A 50 -10.14 1.34 -3.20
N TRP A 51 -9.31 2.13 -2.54
CA TRP A 51 -7.89 2.20 -2.85
C TRP A 51 -7.04 1.73 -1.69
N TYR A 52 -6.21 0.74 -1.93
CA TYR A 52 -5.10 0.37 -1.06
C TYR A 52 -3.80 0.80 -1.71
N VAL A 53 -3.14 1.82 -1.12
CA VAL A 53 -1.86 2.32 -1.63
C VAL A 53 -0.74 1.92 -0.67
N SER A 54 0.23 1.14 -1.17
CA SER A 54 1.38 0.75 -0.37
C SER A 54 2.40 1.87 -0.35
N LEU A 55 2.67 2.38 0.83
CA LEU A 55 3.73 3.36 1.12
C LEU A 55 4.56 2.84 2.29
N THR A 56 5.76 2.40 1.98
CA THR A 56 6.71 1.77 2.89
C THR A 56 7.97 2.63 3.00
N PRO A 57 8.80 2.47 4.04
CA PRO A 57 9.97 3.31 4.24
C PRO A 57 11.21 2.82 3.47
N TYR A 58 11.08 1.77 2.66
CA TYR A 58 12.21 1.15 1.99
C TYR A 58 12.78 2.01 0.88
N GLY A 59 14.10 1.99 0.75
CA GLY A 59 14.82 2.68 -0.30
C GLY A 59 14.78 1.95 -1.64
N ARG A 60 15.47 2.51 -2.63
CA ARG A 60 15.54 1.96 -4.00
C ARG A 60 16.22 0.60 -4.07
N GLU A 61 17.04 0.24 -3.09
CA GLU A 61 17.66 -1.09 -2.98
C GLU A 61 16.63 -2.21 -2.75
N ILE A 62 15.47 -1.86 -2.18
CA ILE A 62 14.34 -2.80 -1.97
C ILE A 62 13.22 -2.56 -2.99
N GLU A 63 12.95 -1.30 -3.32
CA GLU A 63 11.85 -0.89 -4.17
C GLU A 63 12.33 -0.02 -5.35
N PRO A 64 13.13 -0.58 -6.28
CA PRO A 64 13.81 0.21 -7.33
C PRO A 64 12.86 0.93 -8.29
N ASN A 65 11.66 0.40 -8.49
CA ASN A 65 10.68 0.90 -9.46
C ASN A 65 9.51 1.65 -8.82
N VAL A 66 9.55 1.89 -7.51
CA VAL A 66 8.53 2.69 -6.82
C VAL A 66 8.89 4.16 -6.97
N PRO A 67 7.91 5.05 -7.25
CA PRO A 67 8.14 6.49 -7.27
C PRO A 67 8.69 7.02 -5.94
N GLU A 68 9.15 8.25 -5.95
CA GLU A 68 9.58 8.93 -4.72
C GLU A 68 8.46 8.91 -3.68
N LYS A 69 8.81 8.56 -2.43
CA LYS A 69 7.84 8.34 -1.34
C LYS A 69 6.96 9.56 -1.09
N ALA A 70 7.54 10.75 -1.26
CA ALA A 70 6.77 12.00 -1.17
C ALA A 70 5.65 12.07 -2.21
N ALA A 71 5.95 11.72 -3.47
CA ALA A 71 4.95 11.73 -4.54
C ALA A 71 3.85 10.69 -4.34
N VAL A 72 4.20 9.51 -3.80
CA VAL A 72 3.18 8.50 -3.44
C VAL A 72 2.29 8.99 -2.31
N ALA A 73 2.87 9.63 -1.27
CA ALA A 73 2.11 10.23 -0.18
C ALA A 73 1.16 11.31 -0.68
N ASP A 74 1.62 12.19 -1.59
CA ASP A 74 0.77 13.22 -2.21
C ASP A 74 -0.36 12.57 -3.01
N GLY A 75 -0.10 11.44 -3.68
CA GLY A 75 -1.12 10.65 -4.36
C GLY A 75 -2.18 10.09 -3.40
N ILE A 76 -1.80 9.61 -2.22
CA ILE A 76 -2.74 9.15 -1.17
C ILE A 76 -3.60 10.33 -0.69
N ILE A 77 -2.98 11.47 -0.43
CA ILE A 77 -3.68 12.69 0.00
C ILE A 77 -4.69 13.13 -1.06
N GLU A 78 -4.30 13.11 -2.33
CA GLU A 78 -5.19 13.46 -3.44
C GLU A 78 -6.37 12.48 -3.57
N LEU A 79 -6.13 11.16 -3.43
CA LEU A 79 -7.19 10.16 -3.38
C LEU A 79 -8.17 10.42 -2.24
N GLY A 80 -7.65 10.72 -1.04
CA GLY A 80 -8.49 11.06 0.12
C GLY A 80 -9.37 12.29 -0.12
N LYS A 81 -8.85 13.31 -0.82
CA LYS A 81 -9.63 14.49 -1.20
C LYS A 81 -10.72 14.17 -2.22
N ARG A 82 -10.42 13.34 -3.22
CA ARG A 82 -11.36 13.01 -4.31
C ARG A 82 -12.44 12.02 -3.89
N LEU A 83 -12.13 11.05 -3.04
CA LEU A 83 -13.00 9.91 -2.71
C LEU A 83 -13.55 9.92 -1.29
N GLY A 84 -12.91 10.66 -0.37
CA GLY A 84 -13.10 10.54 1.07
C GLY A 84 -12.07 9.61 1.70
N ALA A 85 -11.61 9.97 2.91
CA ALA A 85 -10.55 9.27 3.64
C ALA A 85 -10.92 7.81 4.01
N GLU A 86 -12.21 7.51 4.10
CA GLU A 86 -12.73 6.18 4.40
C GLU A 86 -12.55 5.19 3.25
N LYS A 87 -12.40 5.66 2.02
CA LYS A 87 -12.22 4.82 0.82
C LYS A 87 -10.76 4.59 0.45
N VAL A 88 -9.85 5.14 1.23
CA VAL A 88 -8.40 5.04 0.99
C VAL A 88 -7.73 4.38 2.18
N GLY A 89 -7.09 3.23 1.95
CA GLY A 89 -6.27 2.53 2.94
C GLY A 89 -4.78 2.69 2.60
N TRP A 90 -4.01 3.10 3.58
CA TRP A 90 -2.56 3.05 3.52
C TRP A 90 -2.06 1.65 3.88
N ARG A 91 -1.22 1.04 3.05
CA ARG A 91 -0.57 -0.23 3.35
C ARG A 91 0.90 0.01 3.71
N TYR A 92 1.22 -0.19 4.98
CA TYR A 92 2.59 -0.27 5.50
C TYR A 92 3.01 -1.75 5.53
N ASP A 93 3.21 -2.33 4.36
CA ASP A 93 3.16 -3.78 4.13
C ASP A 93 4.09 -4.18 2.97
N PRO A 94 4.99 -5.17 3.18
CA PRO A 94 5.26 -5.86 4.44
C PRO A 94 6.30 -5.15 5.33
N VAL A 95 6.24 -5.40 6.63
CA VAL A 95 7.30 -5.05 7.58
C VAL A 95 8.31 -6.21 7.62
N PHE A 96 9.60 -5.91 7.47
CA PHE A 96 10.68 -6.86 7.72
C PHE A 96 11.81 -6.18 8.52
N ILE A 97 12.55 -6.99 9.27
CA ILE A 97 13.65 -6.52 10.11
C ILE A 97 14.98 -6.95 9.49
N SER A 98 15.93 -6.02 9.44
CA SER A 98 17.32 -6.23 9.01
C SER A 98 18.26 -5.33 9.80
N GLY A 99 19.56 -5.36 9.48
CA GLY A 99 20.54 -4.44 10.08
C GLY A 99 20.21 -2.97 9.85
N LYS A 100 19.63 -2.62 8.69
CA LYS A 100 19.21 -1.25 8.35
C LYS A 100 17.79 -0.94 8.85
N TYR A 101 16.85 -1.84 8.63
CA TYR A 101 15.42 -1.67 8.92
C TYR A 101 15.09 -2.27 10.28
N THR A 102 15.50 -1.58 11.33
CA THR A 102 15.32 -2.01 12.73
C THR A 102 13.94 -1.64 13.27
N ILE A 103 13.56 -2.17 14.43
CA ILE A 103 12.32 -1.78 15.13
C ILE A 103 12.25 -0.27 15.35
N PRO A 104 13.26 0.41 15.94
CA PRO A 104 13.22 1.86 16.08
C PRO A 104 13.09 2.61 14.75
N TYR A 105 13.72 2.10 13.68
CA TYR A 105 13.57 2.66 12.35
C TYR A 105 12.12 2.62 11.89
N HIS A 106 11.45 1.46 12.03
CA HIS A 106 10.05 1.30 11.64
C HIS A 106 9.11 2.19 12.45
N LEU A 107 9.32 2.32 13.75
CA LEU A 107 8.50 3.20 14.59
C LEU A 107 8.57 4.65 14.12
N LYS A 108 9.78 5.17 13.90
CA LYS A 108 9.98 6.53 13.42
C LYS A 108 9.43 6.75 12.01
N ALA A 109 9.65 5.78 11.10
CA ALA A 109 9.16 5.86 9.74
C ALA A 109 7.63 5.83 9.68
N PHE A 110 7.01 4.93 10.44
CA PHE A 110 5.55 4.84 10.54
C PHE A 110 4.95 6.14 11.07
N GLU A 111 5.50 6.71 12.14
CA GLU A 111 5.05 7.98 12.70
C GLU A 111 5.13 9.12 11.67
N ASN A 112 6.25 9.24 10.95
CA ASN A 112 6.43 10.27 9.94
C ASN A 112 5.42 10.16 8.79
N ILE A 113 5.15 8.93 8.32
CA ILE A 113 4.18 8.68 7.26
C ILE A 113 2.76 8.93 7.78
N ALA A 114 2.41 8.41 8.96
CA ALA A 114 1.09 8.61 9.57
C ALA A 114 0.77 10.10 9.73
N ARG A 115 1.73 10.88 10.23
CA ARG A 115 1.61 12.34 10.36
C ARG A 115 1.33 13.02 9.02
N ARG A 116 2.03 12.61 7.95
CA ARG A 116 1.84 13.16 6.61
C ARG A 116 0.47 12.80 6.03
N LEU A 117 -0.03 11.61 6.33
CA LEU A 117 -1.31 11.09 5.81
C LEU A 117 -2.51 11.40 6.70
N CYS A 118 -2.30 12.10 7.81
CA CYS A 118 -3.39 12.49 8.72
C CYS A 118 -4.52 13.18 7.95
N GLY A 119 -5.75 12.71 8.17
CA GLY A 119 -6.95 13.18 7.45
C GLY A 119 -7.13 12.66 6.02
N ALA A 120 -6.11 12.03 5.40
CA ALA A 120 -6.20 11.51 4.04
C ALA A 120 -6.64 10.04 3.96
N THR A 121 -6.47 9.31 5.04
CA THR A 121 -6.90 7.91 5.19
C THR A 121 -7.30 7.63 6.64
N LYS A 122 -8.24 6.70 6.84
CA LYS A 122 -8.65 6.22 8.17
C LYS A 122 -8.16 4.80 8.47
N THR A 123 -7.43 4.19 7.55
CA THR A 123 -7.02 2.79 7.67
C THR A 123 -5.55 2.63 7.34
N ALA A 124 -4.79 2.06 8.26
CA ALA A 124 -3.44 1.55 8.00
C ALA A 124 -3.45 0.01 8.07
N VAL A 125 -3.04 -0.64 6.98
CA VAL A 125 -2.90 -2.10 6.89
C VAL A 125 -1.45 -2.47 7.08
N ILE A 126 -1.18 -3.40 8.00
CA ILE A 126 0.17 -3.84 8.35
C ILE A 126 0.24 -5.35 8.19
N SER A 127 1.29 -5.83 7.54
CA SER A 127 1.67 -7.24 7.54
C SER A 127 3.16 -7.40 7.78
N PHE A 128 3.58 -8.60 8.14
CA PHE A 128 4.98 -8.95 8.30
C PHE A 128 5.40 -9.88 7.18
N ILE A 129 6.67 -9.77 6.76
CA ILE A 129 7.19 -10.55 5.65
C ILE A 129 7.22 -12.05 5.99
N ASP A 130 6.79 -12.87 5.05
CA ASP A 130 6.98 -14.30 5.08
C ASP A 130 8.27 -14.68 4.35
N LEU A 131 9.17 -15.35 5.05
CA LEU A 131 10.49 -15.73 4.53
C LEU A 131 10.46 -17.03 3.73
N TYR A 132 9.65 -17.11 2.68
CA TYR A 132 9.68 -18.24 1.75
C TYR A 132 10.95 -18.21 0.85
N PRO A 133 11.31 -19.30 0.17
CA PRO A 133 12.60 -19.45 -0.52
C PRO A 133 13.00 -18.29 -1.45
N LYS A 134 12.06 -17.72 -2.19
CA LYS A 134 12.32 -16.59 -3.07
C LYS A 134 12.70 -15.32 -2.28
N VAL A 135 12.02 -15.07 -1.15
CA VAL A 135 12.31 -13.91 -0.29
C VAL A 135 13.69 -14.07 0.34
N ARG A 136 14.00 -15.24 0.93
CA ARG A 136 15.33 -15.50 1.51
C ARG A 136 16.45 -15.31 0.51
N ARG A 137 16.24 -15.70 -0.75
CA ARG A 137 17.24 -15.51 -1.82
C ARG A 137 17.41 -14.03 -2.21
N ASN A 138 16.30 -13.27 -2.29
CA ASN A 138 16.33 -11.88 -2.74
C ASN A 138 16.67 -10.88 -1.63
N PHE A 139 16.37 -11.25 -0.38
CA PHE A 139 16.59 -10.42 0.81
C PHE A 139 17.26 -11.25 1.92
N PRO A 140 18.52 -11.66 1.74
CA PRO A 140 19.22 -12.53 2.69
C PRO A 140 19.42 -11.89 4.07
N GLU A 141 19.39 -10.56 4.14
CA GLU A 141 19.52 -9.81 5.39
C GLU A 141 18.20 -9.73 6.19
N ALA A 142 17.07 -10.06 5.56
CA ALA A 142 15.79 -10.06 6.25
C ALA A 142 15.73 -11.26 7.20
N ARG A 143 15.40 -11.00 8.46
CA ARG A 143 15.16 -12.02 9.44
C ARG A 143 13.68 -12.16 9.76
N GLU A 144 13.33 -13.28 10.32
CA GLU A 144 12.00 -13.50 10.84
C GLU A 144 11.68 -12.48 11.96
N VAL A 145 10.47 -11.98 11.94
CA VAL A 145 9.95 -11.11 13.00
C VAL A 145 9.23 -12.00 14.00
N SER A 146 9.74 -12.08 15.23
CA SER A 146 9.15 -12.93 16.25
C SER A 146 7.73 -12.47 16.63
N THR A 147 6.95 -13.36 17.22
CA THR A 147 5.59 -13.02 17.68
C THR A 147 5.61 -11.86 18.68
N GLU A 148 6.59 -11.81 19.57
CA GLU A 148 6.74 -10.73 20.54
C GLU A 148 7.05 -9.39 19.86
N GLU A 149 7.94 -9.39 18.87
CA GLU A 149 8.26 -8.20 18.07
C GLU A 149 7.05 -7.71 17.25
N ARG A 150 6.29 -8.63 16.66
CA ARG A 150 5.05 -8.31 15.94
C ARG A 150 4.03 -7.64 16.86
N LEU A 151 3.85 -8.17 18.07
CA LEU A 151 2.96 -7.58 19.06
C LEU A 151 3.45 -6.21 19.54
N THR A 152 4.74 -6.05 19.77
CA THR A 152 5.37 -4.79 20.18
C THR A 152 5.18 -3.72 19.10
N LEU A 153 5.53 -4.04 17.85
CA LEU A 153 5.33 -3.13 16.71
C LEU A 153 3.86 -2.80 16.49
N GLY A 154 2.98 -3.81 16.52
CA GLY A 154 1.54 -3.61 16.33
C GLY A 154 0.95 -2.66 17.36
N LYS A 155 1.24 -2.86 18.65
CA LYS A 155 0.79 -1.97 19.74
C LYS A 155 1.30 -0.55 19.56
N ALA A 156 2.58 -0.38 19.22
CA ALA A 156 3.17 0.92 19.01
C ALA A 156 2.56 1.64 17.79
N PHE A 157 2.34 0.94 16.68
CA PHE A 157 1.69 1.50 15.50
C PHE A 157 0.25 1.94 15.77
N VAL A 158 -0.52 1.15 16.54
CA VAL A 158 -1.88 1.55 16.97
C VAL A 158 -1.81 2.83 17.79
N GLN A 159 -0.90 2.91 18.77
CA GLN A 159 -0.76 4.11 19.59
C GLN A 159 -0.36 5.35 18.78
N ILE A 160 0.57 5.20 17.82
CA ILE A 160 0.94 6.28 16.91
C ILE A 160 -0.28 6.73 16.09
N ALA A 161 -1.03 5.79 15.52
CA ALA A 161 -2.20 6.10 14.69
C ALA A 161 -3.29 6.84 15.49
N THR A 162 -3.60 6.35 16.71
CA THR A 162 -4.61 6.99 17.60
C THR A 162 -4.21 8.42 17.98
N ASN A 163 -2.94 8.72 18.13
CA ASN A 163 -2.47 10.08 18.43
C ASN A 163 -2.54 11.04 17.24
N MET A 164 -2.93 10.57 16.05
CA MET A 164 -3.06 11.37 14.82
C MET A 164 -4.52 11.70 14.47
N GLU A 165 -5.48 11.13 15.19
CA GLU A 165 -6.91 11.49 15.08
C GLU A 165 -7.20 12.80 15.81
#